data_6f00c4ee5220393d9dd0bfec29518bcb
#
_entry.id   6f00c4ee5220393d9dd0bfec29518bcb
#
_cell.length_a   1.000
_cell.length_b   1.000
_cell.length_c   1.000
_cell.angle_alpha   90.00
_cell.angle_beta   90.00
_cell.angle_gamma   90.00
#
_symmetry.space_group_name_H-M   'P 1'
#
loop_
_entity.id
_entity.type
_entity.pdbx_description
1 polymer ?
#
loop_
_entity_poly.entity_id
_entity_poly.type
_entity_poly.pdbx_seq_one_letter_code
_entity_poly.pdbx_strand_id
1 'polypeptide(L)'
;MNLKPETLRRIDEVITHYPVKRSAVLMLLHAIQEDIGHLPPEAVQWVAAKLELQPINVQEVVTFYPMFRQHPIGRRHIKVCRTLSCALRGAYGTCATFEKEFSTKRGEVSPDGE
;
A
#
# COMPACT_ATOMS: atom_id res chain seq x y z
N MET A 1 9.23 -13.29 -3.40
CA MET A 1 9.35 -11.82 -3.27
C MET A 1 10.81 -11.42 -3.27
N ASN A 2 11.21 -10.65 -4.25
CA ASN A 2 12.61 -10.24 -4.40
C ASN A 2 12.79 -8.79 -3.99
N LEU A 3 13.39 -8.56 -2.84
CA LEU A 3 13.73 -7.22 -2.37
C LEU A 3 15.16 -6.87 -2.77
N LYS A 4 15.38 -5.60 -3.07
CA LYS A 4 16.73 -5.11 -3.36
C LYS A 4 17.61 -5.18 -2.11
N PRO A 5 18.92 -5.42 -2.26
CA PRO A 5 19.83 -5.46 -1.10
C PRO A 5 19.80 -4.19 -0.25
N GLU A 6 19.61 -3.03 -0.89
CA GLU A 6 19.50 -1.74 -0.20
C GLU A 6 18.25 -1.69 0.70
N THR A 7 17.13 -2.24 0.21
CA THR A 7 15.89 -2.33 0.97
C THR A 7 16.06 -3.23 2.19
N LEU A 8 16.73 -4.36 2.03
CA LEU A 8 17.02 -5.28 3.14
C LEU A 8 17.88 -4.62 4.21
N ARG A 9 18.91 -3.87 3.82
CA ARG A 9 19.76 -3.12 4.76
C ARG A 9 18.96 -2.08 5.52
N ARG A 10 18.13 -1.32 4.82
CA ARG A 10 17.25 -0.32 5.41
C ARG A 10 16.30 -0.94 6.42
N ILE A 11 15.73 -2.10 6.10
CA ILE A 11 14.84 -2.84 7.00
C ILE A 11 15.59 -3.27 8.26
N ASP A 12 16.77 -3.85 8.13
CA ASP A 12 17.57 -4.29 9.27
C ASP A 12 17.96 -3.11 10.17
N GLU A 13 18.32 -1.98 9.57
CA GLU A 13 18.62 -0.75 10.31
C GLU A 13 17.40 -0.23 11.06
N VAL A 14 16.24 -0.14 10.40
CA VAL A 14 15.00 0.37 10.99
C VAL A 14 14.56 -0.48 12.19
N ILE A 15 14.69 -1.79 12.12
CA ILE A 15 14.32 -2.67 13.22
C ILE A 15 15.10 -2.31 14.50
N THR A 16 16.34 -1.87 14.37
CA THR A 16 17.17 -1.50 15.53
C THR A 16 16.71 -0.21 16.21
N HIS A 17 15.93 0.63 15.51
CA HIS A 17 15.42 1.88 16.07
C HIS A 17 14.28 1.70 17.05
N TYR A 18 13.68 0.51 17.11
CA TYR A 18 12.51 0.24 17.95
C TYR A 18 12.85 -0.79 19.04
N PRO A 19 12.51 -0.51 20.30
CA PRO A 19 12.74 -1.49 21.38
C PRO A 19 11.83 -2.72 21.28
N VAL A 20 10.65 -2.56 20.64
CA VAL A 20 9.69 -3.65 20.41
C VAL A 20 9.59 -3.90 18.91
N LYS A 21 9.80 -5.14 18.48
CA LYS A 21 9.77 -5.51 17.06
C LYS A 21 8.44 -5.15 16.38
N ARG A 22 7.33 -5.31 17.06
CA ARG A 22 6.00 -4.96 16.53
C ARG A 22 5.89 -3.51 16.09
N SER A 23 6.59 -2.61 16.75
CA SER A 23 6.57 -1.18 16.40
C SER A 23 7.19 -0.87 15.05
N ALA A 24 7.99 -1.76 14.50
CA ALA A 24 8.63 -1.58 13.20
C ALA A 24 7.75 -1.99 12.01
N VAL A 25 6.57 -2.57 12.23
CA VAL A 25 5.71 -3.12 11.14
C VAL A 25 5.43 -2.08 10.07
N LEU A 26 4.98 -0.89 10.45
CA LEU A 26 4.65 0.19 9.50
C LEU A 26 5.84 0.55 8.60
N MET A 27 7.01 0.70 9.19
CA MET A 27 8.21 1.11 8.44
C MET A 27 8.69 0.02 7.48
N LEU A 28 8.58 -1.25 7.89
CA LEU A 28 8.92 -2.36 7.01
C LEU A 28 7.97 -2.44 5.82
N LEU A 29 6.67 -2.26 6.06
CA LEU A 29 5.66 -2.25 4.99
C LEU A 29 5.91 -1.10 4.02
N HIS A 30 6.25 0.10 4.51
CA HIS A 30 6.62 1.22 3.64
C HIS A 30 7.83 0.90 2.77
N ALA A 31 8.88 0.34 3.35
CA ALA A 31 10.09 0.00 2.62
C ALA A 31 9.81 -1.02 1.51
N ILE A 32 9.00 -2.03 1.79
CA ILE A 32 8.62 -3.05 0.80
C ILE A 32 7.76 -2.43 -0.30
N GLN A 33 6.79 -1.60 0.05
CA GLN A 33 5.92 -0.95 -0.94
C GLN A 33 6.70 0.00 -1.85
N GLU A 34 7.67 0.72 -1.32
CA GLU A 34 8.56 1.57 -2.13
C GLU A 34 9.38 0.77 -3.13
N ASP A 35 9.78 -0.44 -2.76
CA ASP A 35 10.59 -1.31 -3.64
C ASP A 35 9.73 -2.01 -4.71
N ILE A 36 8.61 -2.61 -4.32
CA ILE A 36 7.79 -3.46 -5.18
C ILE A 36 6.64 -2.69 -5.83
N GLY A 37 6.16 -1.64 -5.19
CA GLY A 37 5.03 -0.83 -5.64
C GLY A 37 3.69 -1.19 -4.99
N HIS A 38 3.59 -2.36 -4.39
CA HIS A 38 2.42 -2.79 -3.64
C HIS A 38 2.83 -3.87 -2.62
N LEU A 39 1.87 -4.32 -1.80
CA LEU A 39 2.11 -5.34 -0.78
C LEU A 39 1.39 -6.64 -1.16
N PRO A 40 2.07 -7.60 -1.83
CA PRO A 40 1.48 -8.89 -2.10
C PRO A 40 1.31 -9.71 -0.79
N PRO A 41 0.50 -10.77 -0.77
CA PRO A 41 0.32 -11.60 0.43
C PRO A 41 1.64 -12.15 1.00
N GLU A 42 2.61 -12.41 0.13
CA GLU A 42 3.94 -12.88 0.53
C GLU A 42 4.68 -11.84 1.37
N ALA A 43 4.45 -10.54 1.12
CA ALA A 43 5.05 -9.46 1.91
C ALA A 43 4.56 -9.49 3.35
N VAL A 44 3.28 -9.74 3.57
CA VAL A 44 2.70 -9.87 4.91
C VAL A 44 3.36 -11.02 5.67
N GLN A 45 3.49 -12.17 5.02
CA GLN A 45 4.12 -13.34 5.62
C GLN A 45 5.60 -13.10 5.91
N TRP A 46 6.30 -12.44 4.98
CA TRP A 46 7.71 -12.12 5.14
C TRP A 46 7.96 -11.18 6.33
N VAL A 47 7.15 -10.13 6.45
CA VAL A 47 7.24 -9.18 7.59
C VAL A 47 6.94 -9.88 8.91
N ALA A 48 5.89 -10.70 8.93
CA ALA A 48 5.52 -11.46 10.13
C ALA A 48 6.66 -12.37 10.59
N ALA A 49 7.27 -13.10 9.67
CA ALA A 49 8.41 -13.95 9.97
C ALA A 49 9.62 -13.15 10.45
N LYS A 50 9.93 -12.03 9.80
CA LYS A 50 11.06 -11.17 10.14
C LYS A 50 10.94 -10.58 11.55
N LEU A 51 9.72 -10.19 11.95
CA LEU A 51 9.46 -9.59 13.25
C LEU A 51 8.95 -10.58 14.31
N GLU A 52 8.90 -11.86 13.96
CA GLU A 52 8.41 -12.90 14.87
C GLU A 52 6.97 -12.64 15.34
N LEU A 53 6.12 -12.17 14.41
CA LEU A 53 4.72 -11.91 14.63
C LEU A 53 3.86 -12.91 13.87
N GLN A 54 2.58 -12.95 14.20
CA GLN A 54 1.62 -13.72 13.40
C GLN A 54 1.19 -12.93 12.17
N PRO A 55 0.93 -13.58 11.02
CA PRO A 55 0.53 -12.88 9.80
C PRO A 55 -0.68 -11.96 9.97
N ILE A 56 -1.65 -12.34 10.81
CA ILE A 56 -2.82 -11.50 11.07
C ILE A 56 -2.46 -10.15 11.70
N ASN A 57 -1.42 -10.11 12.53
CA ASN A 57 -0.96 -8.87 13.15
C ASN A 57 -0.40 -7.88 12.13
N VAL A 58 0.18 -8.39 11.05
CA VAL A 58 0.66 -7.56 9.93
C VAL A 58 -0.49 -7.20 9.00
N GLN A 59 -1.37 -8.15 8.70
CA GLN A 59 -2.51 -7.94 7.81
C GLN A 59 -3.46 -6.87 8.36
N GLU A 60 -3.70 -6.82 9.65
CA GLU A 60 -4.55 -5.77 10.24
C GLU A 60 -3.98 -4.36 10.03
N VAL A 61 -2.66 -4.21 10.04
CA VAL A 61 -1.99 -2.94 9.74
C VAL A 61 -2.17 -2.57 8.26
N VAL A 62 -1.98 -3.52 7.36
CA VAL A 62 -2.15 -3.31 5.92
C VAL A 62 -3.55 -2.85 5.57
N THR A 63 -4.56 -3.44 6.19
CA THR A 63 -5.97 -3.11 5.91
C THR A 63 -6.44 -1.85 6.63
N PHE A 64 -5.86 -1.53 7.77
CA PHE A 64 -6.23 -0.33 8.55
C PHE A 64 -5.72 0.96 7.90
N TYR A 65 -4.50 0.98 7.42
CA TYR A 65 -3.88 2.18 6.86
C TYR A 65 -4.11 2.27 5.35
N PRO A 66 -4.82 3.32 4.88
CA PRO A 66 -5.22 3.41 3.46
C PRO A 66 -4.07 3.67 2.49
N MET A 67 -2.88 4.06 2.97
CA MET A 67 -1.73 4.26 2.10
C MET A 67 -1.10 2.96 1.61
N PHE A 68 -1.43 1.81 2.23
CA PHE A 68 -0.92 0.52 1.78
C PHE A 68 -1.80 -0.05 0.67
N ARG A 69 -1.14 -0.57 -0.37
CA ARG A 69 -1.77 -1.11 -1.58
C ARG A 69 -1.53 -2.60 -1.66
N GLN A 70 -2.58 -3.37 -1.76
CA GLN A 70 -2.50 -4.83 -1.87
C GLN A 70 -2.44 -5.31 -3.32
N HIS A 71 -2.70 -4.42 -4.27
CA HIS A 71 -2.69 -4.71 -5.70
C HIS A 71 -1.82 -3.71 -6.44
N PRO A 72 -1.23 -4.10 -7.59
CA PRO A 72 -0.47 -3.16 -8.41
C PRO A 72 -1.34 -1.98 -8.84
N ILE A 73 -0.71 -0.81 -8.94
CA ILE A 73 -1.35 0.39 -9.50
C ILE A 73 -0.67 0.76 -10.82
N GLY A 74 -1.33 1.61 -11.62
CA GLY A 74 -0.71 2.20 -12.79
C GLY A 74 0.42 3.17 -12.43
N ARG A 75 1.04 3.78 -13.43
CA ARG A 75 2.08 4.79 -13.19
C ARG A 75 1.55 6.00 -12.43
N ARG A 76 0.28 6.30 -12.60
CA ARG A 76 -0.38 7.41 -11.91
C ARG A 76 -1.51 6.86 -11.06
N HIS A 77 -1.54 7.30 -9.82
CA HIS A 77 -2.56 6.90 -8.86
C HIS A 77 -3.42 8.11 -8.52
N ILE A 78 -4.64 8.15 -9.06
CA ILE A 78 -5.56 9.24 -8.82
C ILE A 78 -6.46 8.87 -7.63
N LYS A 79 -6.49 9.73 -6.63
CA LYS A 79 -7.32 9.56 -5.45
C LYS A 79 -8.38 10.66 -5.42
N VAL A 80 -9.64 10.28 -5.28
CA VAL A 80 -10.77 11.20 -5.19
C VAL A 80 -11.40 11.08 -3.82
N CYS A 81 -11.42 12.18 -3.08
CA CYS A 81 -12.11 12.23 -1.78
C CYS A 81 -13.62 12.13 -1.98
N ARG A 82 -14.27 11.23 -1.25
CA ARG A 82 -15.73 11.01 -1.31
C ARG A 82 -16.38 11.11 0.06
N THR A 83 -15.70 11.74 1.02
CA THR A 83 -16.30 12.04 2.32
C THR A 83 -17.33 13.16 2.19
N LEU A 84 -18.04 13.47 3.25
CA LEU A 84 -19.24 14.29 3.20
C LEU A 84 -19.07 15.60 2.40
N SER A 85 -18.07 16.40 2.72
CA SER A 85 -17.85 17.71 2.09
C SER A 85 -17.61 17.57 0.59
N CYS A 86 -16.74 16.66 0.18
CA CYS A 86 -16.42 16.45 -1.23
C CYS A 86 -17.60 15.80 -1.98
N ALA A 87 -18.35 14.90 -1.34
CA ALA A 87 -19.54 14.30 -1.92
C ALA A 87 -20.60 15.36 -2.24
N LEU A 88 -20.82 16.31 -1.32
CA LEU A 88 -21.75 17.42 -1.52
C LEU A 88 -21.31 18.37 -2.65
N ARG A 89 -20.01 18.44 -2.93
CA ARG A 89 -19.43 19.28 -3.98
C ARG A 89 -19.25 18.56 -5.31
N GLY A 90 -19.78 17.37 -5.47
CA GLY A 90 -19.78 16.64 -6.73
C GLY A 90 -18.69 15.60 -6.92
N ALA A 91 -18.12 15.06 -5.84
CA ALA A 91 -17.05 14.04 -5.92
C ALA A 91 -17.47 12.81 -6.73
N TYR A 92 -18.71 12.34 -6.60
CA TYR A 92 -19.19 11.18 -7.35
C TYR A 92 -19.24 11.45 -8.86
N GLY A 93 -19.61 12.69 -9.27
CA GLY A 93 -19.52 13.11 -10.67
C GLY A 93 -18.09 13.15 -11.17
N THR A 94 -17.14 13.59 -10.35
CA THR A 94 -15.72 13.59 -10.67
C THR A 94 -15.21 12.17 -10.89
N CYS A 95 -15.58 11.23 -10.01
CA CYS A 95 -15.25 9.82 -10.18
C CYS A 95 -15.78 9.26 -11.50
N ALA A 96 -17.04 9.53 -11.83
CA ALA A 96 -17.65 9.08 -13.08
C ALA A 96 -16.92 9.64 -14.30
N THR A 97 -16.51 10.91 -14.26
CA THR A 97 -15.72 11.54 -15.32
C THR A 97 -14.39 10.81 -15.53
N PHE A 98 -13.66 10.52 -14.45
CA PHE A 98 -12.39 9.80 -14.55
C PHE A 98 -12.58 8.39 -15.08
N GLU A 99 -13.60 7.66 -14.63
CA GLU A 99 -13.89 6.32 -15.13
C GLU A 99 -14.14 6.32 -16.63
N LYS A 100 -14.86 7.31 -17.12
CA LYS A 100 -15.16 7.47 -18.54
C LYS A 100 -13.93 7.86 -19.35
N GLU A 101 -13.19 8.88 -18.90
CA GLU A 101 -12.00 9.40 -19.61
C GLU A 101 -10.89 8.39 -19.72
N PHE A 102 -10.67 7.59 -18.69
CA PHE A 102 -9.58 6.60 -18.65
C PHE A 102 -10.05 5.17 -18.96
N SER A 103 -11.33 4.99 -19.30
CA SER A 103 -11.91 3.68 -19.63
C SER A 103 -11.60 2.62 -18.57
N THR A 104 -11.74 2.99 -17.31
CA THR A 104 -11.41 2.13 -16.17
C THR A 104 -12.46 2.27 -15.07
N LYS A 105 -12.41 1.37 -14.10
CA LYS A 105 -13.25 1.43 -12.89
C LYS A 105 -12.34 1.68 -11.68
N ARG A 106 -12.95 2.15 -10.59
CA ARG A 106 -12.23 2.31 -9.32
C ARG A 106 -11.61 0.98 -8.89
N GLY A 107 -10.36 1.05 -8.41
CA GLY A 107 -9.63 -0.14 -7.98
C GLY A 107 -8.98 -0.91 -9.11
N GLU A 108 -9.11 -0.48 -10.35
CA GLU A 108 -8.52 -1.11 -11.52
C GLU A 108 -7.48 -0.20 -12.17
N VAL A 109 -6.55 -0.81 -12.89
CA VAL A 109 -5.57 -0.09 -13.72
C VAL A 109 -6.19 0.12 -15.11
N SER A 110 -5.98 1.31 -15.70
CA SER A 110 -6.47 1.59 -17.05
C SER A 110 -5.81 0.67 -18.09
N PRO A 111 -6.43 0.46 -19.27
CA PRO A 111 -5.89 -0.46 -20.30
C PRO A 111 -4.50 -0.08 -20.78
N ASP A 112 -4.12 1.20 -20.74
CA ASP A 112 -2.80 1.68 -21.15
C ASP A 112 -1.73 1.58 -20.03
N GLY A 113 -2.09 1.12 -18.84
CA GLY A 113 -1.17 0.97 -17.71
C GLY A 113 -0.86 2.26 -16.95
N GLU A 114 -1.52 3.36 -17.28
CA GLU A 114 -1.33 4.65 -16.58
C GLU A 114 -2.08 4.65 -15.27
#